data_c4497cb5b55e3227a80e8ea8c8924445
#
_entry.id   c4497cb5b55e3227a80e8ea8c8924445
#
_cell.length_a   1.000
_cell.length_b   1.000
_cell.length_c   1.000
_cell.angle_alpha   90.00
_cell.angle_beta   90.00
_cell.angle_gamma   90.00
#
_symmetry.space_group_name_H-M   'P 1'
#
loop_
_entity.id
_entity.type
_entity.pdbx_description
1 polymer ?
#
loop_
_entity_poly.entity_id
_entity_poly.type
_entity_poly.pdbx_seq_one_letter_code
_entity_poly.pdbx_strand_id
1 'polypeptide(L)'
;MRKNEITLQEMFSTIVEELRESGRWGTAHIYQSSSNAFSAFTNYQALPLRKLSPTVLKRFENHLRQRNCSWNTVSTYIKTIRSTYNRAVDMKCVRYTPRLFEHVYTGTRADRKKALETSDISYLVRETEMGMQEKAFPNNLQKTRIFFVLMFMLRGIPFVDLAYLHKRDLQGNTLSYRRRKTGRALTVALTPEAMQMIRLVASRNQDSPYLFPILH
;
A
#
# COMPACT_ATOMS: atom_id res chain seq x y z
N MET A 1 -6.08 29.05 33.46
CA MET A 1 -5.35 28.55 32.26
C MET A 1 -6.30 27.67 31.44
N ARG A 2 -6.70 28.08 30.26
CA ARG A 2 -7.44 27.18 29.34
C ARG A 2 -6.48 26.06 28.96
N LYS A 3 -6.76 24.79 29.37
CA LYS A 3 -6.06 23.63 28.86
C LYS A 3 -6.13 23.72 27.35
N ASN A 4 -5.00 23.78 26.66
CA ASN A 4 -4.94 23.71 25.21
C ASN A 4 -5.68 22.42 24.78
N GLU A 5 -6.85 22.60 24.18
CA GLU A 5 -7.70 21.48 23.77
C GLU A 5 -7.07 20.87 22.52
N ILE A 6 -6.64 19.62 22.66
CA ILE A 6 -6.06 18.91 21.54
C ILE A 6 -7.05 18.81 20.36
N THR A 7 -6.59 19.13 19.18
CA THR A 7 -7.38 19.09 17.96
C THR A 7 -7.17 17.78 17.20
N LEU A 8 -8.11 17.46 16.31
CA LEU A 8 -7.98 16.28 15.46
C LEU A 8 -6.74 16.41 14.55
N GLN A 9 -6.44 17.61 14.05
CA GLN A 9 -5.30 17.89 13.20
C GLN A 9 -3.96 17.69 13.93
N GLU A 10 -3.84 18.17 15.16
CA GLU A 10 -2.64 17.95 15.99
C GLU A 10 -2.40 16.45 16.24
N MET A 11 -3.46 15.70 16.59
CA MET A 11 -3.34 14.25 16.75
C MET A 11 -2.93 13.55 15.47
N PHE A 12 -3.43 13.97 14.31
CA PHE A 12 -2.99 13.44 13.04
C PHE A 12 -1.50 13.70 12.79
N SER A 13 -1.04 14.93 13.04
CA SER A 13 0.37 15.32 12.86
C SER A 13 1.29 14.44 13.71
N THR A 14 0.99 14.30 15.00
CA THR A 14 1.76 13.43 15.90
C THR A 14 1.83 11.99 15.39
N ILE A 15 0.69 11.42 14.97
CA ILE A 15 0.66 10.03 14.45
C ILE A 15 1.47 9.90 13.15
N VAL A 16 1.38 10.90 12.27
CA VAL A 16 2.13 10.89 10.99
C VAL A 16 3.64 10.94 11.24
N GLU A 17 4.10 11.77 12.17
CA GLU A 17 5.51 11.86 12.55
C GLU A 17 6.03 10.53 13.09
N GLU A 18 5.37 9.94 14.08
CA GLU A 18 5.75 8.65 14.65
C GLU A 18 5.76 7.51 13.60
N LEU A 19 4.79 7.52 12.68
CA LEU A 19 4.74 6.54 11.60
C LEU A 19 5.91 6.71 10.62
N ARG A 20 6.34 7.94 10.35
CA ARG A 20 7.52 8.22 9.51
C ARG A 20 8.81 7.79 10.19
N GLU A 21 8.98 8.12 11.47
CA GLU A 21 10.13 7.71 12.27
C GLU A 21 10.26 6.18 12.36
N SER A 22 9.13 5.47 12.45
CA SER A 22 9.10 4.01 12.42
C SER A 22 9.20 3.39 11.02
N GLY A 23 9.45 4.18 9.97
CA GLY A 23 9.59 3.72 8.58
C GLY A 23 8.27 3.26 7.93
N ARG A 24 7.11 3.53 8.54
CA ARG A 24 5.79 3.10 8.06
C ARG A 24 5.18 4.12 7.09
N TRP A 25 5.94 4.50 6.08
CA TRP A 25 5.62 5.57 5.11
C TRP A 25 4.26 5.42 4.44
N GLY A 26 3.88 4.19 4.05
CA GLY A 26 2.57 3.94 3.41
C GLY A 26 1.40 4.23 4.36
N THR A 27 1.52 3.89 5.64
CA THR A 27 0.51 4.20 6.66
C THR A 27 0.49 5.69 6.95
N ALA A 28 1.66 6.32 7.12
CA ALA A 28 1.79 7.77 7.31
C ALA A 28 1.11 8.56 6.20
N HIS A 29 1.28 8.13 4.93
CA HIS A 29 0.62 8.75 3.79
C HIS A 29 -0.92 8.68 3.87
N ILE A 30 -1.49 7.56 4.33
CA ILE A 30 -2.95 7.42 4.50
C ILE A 30 -3.45 8.38 5.59
N TYR A 31 -2.75 8.48 6.73
CA TYR A 31 -3.10 9.42 7.79
C TYR A 31 -2.98 10.87 7.33
N GLN A 32 -1.91 11.23 6.63
CA GLN A 32 -1.73 12.57 6.06
C GLN A 32 -2.84 12.91 5.07
N SER A 33 -3.19 12.00 4.17
CA SER A 33 -4.26 12.20 3.20
C SER A 33 -5.63 12.38 3.87
N SER A 34 -5.89 11.61 4.93
CA SER A 34 -7.12 11.73 5.73
C SER A 34 -7.18 13.07 6.46
N SER A 35 -6.06 13.51 7.04
CA SER A 35 -5.93 14.82 7.70
C SER A 35 -6.17 15.97 6.72
N ASN A 36 -5.56 15.92 5.55
CA ASN A 36 -5.71 16.94 4.51
C ASN A 36 -7.17 17.03 4.01
N ALA A 37 -7.82 15.86 3.80
CA ALA A 37 -9.22 15.83 3.39
C ALA A 37 -10.15 16.41 4.46
N PHE A 38 -9.89 16.12 5.74
CA PHE A 38 -10.67 16.66 6.85
C PHE A 38 -10.41 18.16 7.06
N SER A 39 -9.17 18.61 6.94
CA SER A 39 -8.82 20.04 7.01
C SER A 39 -9.49 20.85 5.90
N ALA A 40 -9.52 20.33 4.67
CA ALA A 40 -10.25 20.96 3.55
C ALA A 40 -11.77 21.04 3.85
N PHE A 41 -12.35 20.01 4.45
CA PHE A 41 -13.77 20.02 4.86
C PHE A 41 -14.06 21.07 5.93
N THR A 42 -13.13 21.33 6.85
CA THR A 42 -13.28 22.35 7.91
C THR A 42 -12.78 23.73 7.48
N ASN A 43 -12.51 23.96 6.20
CA ASN A 43 -11.87 25.19 5.70
C ASN A 43 -10.58 25.52 6.46
N TYR A 44 -9.76 24.49 6.75
CA TYR A 44 -8.50 24.57 7.51
C TYR A 44 -8.64 25.08 8.95
N GLN A 45 -9.86 25.11 9.47
CA GLN A 45 -10.07 25.40 10.89
C GLN A 45 -9.81 24.14 11.72
N ALA A 46 -9.01 24.28 12.77
CA ALA A 46 -8.72 23.18 13.68
C ALA A 46 -9.97 22.78 14.46
N LEU A 47 -10.29 21.49 14.48
CA LEU A 47 -11.44 20.96 15.19
C LEU A 47 -10.98 20.34 16.52
N PRO A 48 -11.36 20.91 17.70
CA PRO A 48 -11.13 20.24 18.96
C PRO A 48 -11.77 18.86 19.00
N LEU A 49 -11.06 17.83 19.44
CA LEU A 49 -11.54 16.45 19.44
C LEU A 49 -12.85 16.27 20.19
N ARG A 50 -13.11 17.05 21.24
CA ARG A 50 -14.38 17.02 21.98
C ARG A 50 -15.59 17.49 21.15
N LYS A 51 -15.35 18.25 20.06
CA LYS A 51 -16.40 18.72 19.14
C LYS A 51 -16.67 17.72 18.01
N LEU A 52 -15.89 16.64 17.93
CA LEU A 52 -16.16 15.57 16.98
C LEU A 52 -17.48 14.88 17.37
N SER A 53 -18.44 14.89 16.46
CA SER A 53 -19.79 14.36 16.69
C SER A 53 -20.26 13.50 15.52
N PRO A 54 -21.29 12.64 15.71
CA PRO A 54 -21.88 11.88 14.59
C PRO A 54 -22.31 12.77 13.43
N THR A 55 -22.84 13.95 13.73
CA THR A 55 -23.26 14.94 12.73
C THR A 55 -22.09 15.47 11.91
N VAL A 56 -20.97 15.81 12.57
CA VAL A 56 -19.74 16.27 11.88
C VAL A 56 -19.21 15.17 10.97
N LEU A 57 -19.14 13.94 11.45
CA LEU A 57 -18.66 12.80 10.68
C LEU A 57 -19.55 12.51 9.49
N LYS A 58 -20.87 12.60 9.64
CA LYS A 58 -21.82 12.41 8.53
C LYS A 58 -21.71 13.51 7.47
N ARG A 59 -21.54 14.76 7.90
CA ARG A 59 -21.26 15.89 6.99
C ARG A 59 -19.95 15.69 6.24
N PHE A 60 -18.90 15.19 6.90
CA PHE A 60 -17.64 14.87 6.25
C PHE A 60 -17.80 13.74 5.22
N GLU A 61 -18.51 12.66 5.57
CA GLU A 61 -18.85 11.59 4.62
C GLU A 61 -19.54 12.14 3.37
N ASN A 62 -20.57 12.97 3.54
CA ASN A 62 -21.30 13.59 2.44
C ASN A 62 -20.40 14.50 1.60
N HIS A 63 -19.53 15.30 2.23
CA HIS A 63 -18.53 16.12 1.54
C HIS A 63 -17.60 15.29 0.66
N LEU A 64 -17.07 14.16 1.17
CA LEU A 64 -16.24 13.26 0.38
C LEU A 64 -17.00 12.66 -0.82
N ARG A 65 -18.28 12.31 -0.62
CA ARG A 65 -19.13 11.78 -1.70
C ARG A 65 -19.44 12.83 -2.77
N GLN A 66 -19.68 14.07 -2.39
CA GLN A 66 -19.83 15.19 -3.33
C GLN A 66 -18.56 15.44 -4.17
N ARG A 67 -17.38 15.14 -3.62
CA ARG A 67 -16.11 15.16 -4.33
C ARG A 67 -15.81 13.88 -5.13
N ASN A 68 -16.81 13.04 -5.36
CA ASN A 68 -16.71 11.77 -6.10
C ASN A 68 -15.70 10.76 -5.50
N CYS A 69 -15.38 10.84 -4.20
CA CYS A 69 -14.57 9.82 -3.55
C CYS A 69 -15.31 8.47 -3.58
N SER A 70 -14.57 7.38 -3.86
CA SER A 70 -15.11 6.03 -3.77
C SER A 70 -15.53 5.69 -2.34
N TRP A 71 -16.46 4.74 -2.16
CA TRP A 71 -16.85 4.28 -0.83
C TRP A 71 -15.69 3.69 -0.03
N ASN A 72 -14.72 3.06 -0.72
CA ASN A 72 -13.52 2.54 -0.06
C ASN A 72 -12.60 3.67 0.43
N THR A 73 -12.50 4.78 -0.30
CA THR A 73 -11.78 5.99 0.14
C THR A 73 -12.47 6.61 1.35
N VAL A 74 -13.80 6.77 1.29
CA VAL A 74 -14.61 7.29 2.42
C VAL A 74 -14.38 6.43 3.66
N SER A 75 -14.52 5.11 3.53
CA SER A 75 -14.27 4.16 4.62
C SER A 75 -12.87 4.27 5.19
N THR A 76 -11.86 4.41 4.33
CA THR A 76 -10.47 4.56 4.76
C THR A 76 -10.30 5.81 5.62
N TYR A 77 -10.79 6.95 5.17
CA TYR A 77 -10.68 8.21 5.91
C TYR A 77 -11.44 8.18 7.23
N ILE A 78 -12.67 7.65 7.25
CA ILE A 78 -13.45 7.50 8.48
C ILE A 78 -12.75 6.55 9.47
N LYS A 79 -12.22 5.41 9.00
CA LYS A 79 -11.45 4.48 9.85
C LYS A 79 -10.21 5.12 10.43
N THR A 80 -9.53 5.95 9.65
CA THR A 80 -8.33 6.67 10.10
C THR A 80 -8.69 7.70 11.18
N ILE A 81 -9.79 8.47 11.00
CA ILE A 81 -10.30 9.38 12.04
C ILE A 81 -10.68 8.59 13.31
N ARG A 82 -11.35 7.43 13.16
CA ARG A 82 -11.69 6.57 14.31
C ARG A 82 -10.44 6.13 15.07
N SER A 83 -9.41 5.67 14.36
CA SER A 83 -8.14 5.26 14.97
C SER A 83 -7.47 6.42 15.72
N THR A 84 -7.45 7.61 15.11
CA THR A 84 -6.90 8.82 15.72
C THR A 84 -7.68 9.22 16.98
N TYR A 85 -9.01 9.19 16.92
CA TYR A 85 -9.89 9.47 18.06
C TYR A 85 -9.69 8.47 19.20
N ASN A 86 -9.69 7.16 18.90
CA ASN A 86 -9.49 6.13 19.92
C ASN A 86 -8.14 6.30 20.62
N ARG A 87 -7.09 6.60 19.87
CA ARG A 87 -5.77 6.89 20.46
C ARG A 87 -5.82 8.09 21.42
N ALA A 88 -6.53 9.16 21.06
CA ALA A 88 -6.72 10.30 21.95
C ALA A 88 -7.51 9.95 23.24
N VAL A 89 -8.46 9.02 23.14
CA VAL A 89 -9.18 8.45 24.29
C VAL A 89 -8.21 7.66 25.19
N ASP A 90 -7.40 6.78 24.59
CA ASP A 90 -6.41 5.97 25.33
C ASP A 90 -5.38 6.85 26.05
N MET A 91 -4.98 7.97 25.43
CA MET A 91 -4.11 8.99 26.02
C MET A 91 -4.83 9.91 27.03
N LYS A 92 -6.12 9.67 27.28
CA LYS A 92 -6.97 10.49 28.17
C LYS A 92 -7.07 11.99 27.77
N CYS A 93 -6.82 12.28 26.49
CA CYS A 93 -6.97 13.63 25.94
C CYS A 93 -8.42 14.03 25.71
N VAL A 94 -9.29 13.05 25.49
CA VAL A 94 -10.74 13.24 25.29
C VAL A 94 -11.51 12.08 25.94
N ARG A 95 -12.74 12.35 26.38
CA ARG A 95 -13.63 11.30 26.91
C ARG A 95 -14.21 10.48 25.75
N TYR A 96 -14.34 9.17 25.96
CA TYR A 96 -15.00 8.28 25.01
C TYR A 96 -16.46 8.67 24.80
N THR A 97 -16.88 8.80 23.54
CA THR A 97 -18.26 9.04 23.13
C THR A 97 -18.80 7.75 22.50
N PRO A 98 -19.80 7.08 23.13
CA PRO A 98 -20.43 5.90 22.56
C PRO A 98 -21.05 6.19 21.19
N ARG A 99 -21.01 5.22 20.29
CA ARG A 99 -21.68 5.26 18.97
C ARG A 99 -21.25 6.43 18.06
N LEU A 100 -20.11 7.08 18.34
CA LEU A 100 -19.63 8.23 17.55
C LEU A 100 -19.55 7.94 16.05
N PHE A 101 -19.19 6.72 15.66
CA PHE A 101 -18.97 6.29 14.27
C PHE A 101 -20.07 5.35 13.73
N GLU A 102 -21.21 5.24 14.40
CA GLU A 102 -22.26 4.27 14.05
C GLU A 102 -22.93 4.58 12.70
N HIS A 103 -23.14 5.85 12.41
CA HIS A 103 -23.93 6.30 11.24
C HIS A 103 -23.09 6.69 10.03
N VAL A 104 -21.79 6.32 10.00
CA VAL A 104 -20.88 6.59 8.89
C VAL A 104 -20.36 5.29 8.29
N TYR A 105 -20.06 5.34 7.00
CA TYR A 105 -19.63 4.17 6.27
C TYR A 105 -18.19 3.78 6.63
N THR A 106 -18.04 2.58 7.17
CA THR A 106 -16.75 1.97 7.50
C THR A 106 -16.58 0.56 6.90
N GLY A 107 -17.46 0.20 5.97
CA GLY A 107 -17.41 -1.08 5.28
C GLY A 107 -16.32 -1.15 4.20
N THR A 108 -16.35 -2.23 3.45
CA THR A 108 -15.56 -2.39 2.22
C THR A 108 -16.51 -2.82 1.12
N ARG A 109 -16.49 -2.12 -0.01
CA ARG A 109 -17.19 -2.55 -1.21
C ARG A 109 -16.19 -3.28 -2.09
N ALA A 110 -16.58 -4.45 -2.57
CA ALA A 110 -15.82 -5.13 -3.60
C ALA A 110 -15.88 -4.28 -4.88
N ASP A 111 -14.74 -3.75 -5.30
CA ASP A 111 -14.61 -3.17 -6.62
C ASP A 111 -14.69 -4.28 -7.68
N ARG A 112 -14.93 -3.89 -8.94
CA ARG A 112 -14.91 -4.83 -10.06
C ARG A 112 -13.59 -5.60 -10.03
N LYS A 113 -13.67 -6.93 -9.98
CA LYS A 113 -12.47 -7.78 -10.04
C LYS A 113 -11.72 -7.48 -11.34
N LYS A 114 -10.46 -7.10 -11.22
CA LYS A 114 -9.52 -6.86 -12.34
C LYS A 114 -8.61 -8.07 -12.53
N ALA A 115 -9.13 -9.26 -12.26
CA ALA A 115 -8.38 -10.48 -12.52
C ALA A 115 -8.27 -10.67 -14.04
N LEU A 116 -7.10 -11.05 -14.50
CA LEU A 116 -6.90 -11.50 -15.88
C LEU A 116 -7.51 -12.90 -16.03
N GLU A 117 -8.05 -13.17 -17.19
CA GLU A 117 -8.51 -14.51 -17.54
C GLU A 117 -7.30 -15.45 -17.75
N THR A 118 -7.54 -16.75 -17.59
CA THR A 118 -6.47 -17.75 -17.77
C THR A 118 -5.86 -17.70 -19.19
N SER A 119 -6.67 -17.39 -20.21
CA SER A 119 -6.22 -17.17 -21.58
C SER A 119 -5.23 -16.03 -21.70
N ASP A 120 -5.47 -14.90 -21.01
CA ASP A 120 -4.58 -13.73 -21.04
C ASP A 120 -3.23 -14.06 -20.41
N ILE A 121 -3.24 -14.78 -19.29
CA ILE A 121 -2.00 -15.21 -18.62
C ILE A 121 -1.24 -16.20 -19.52
N SER A 122 -1.93 -17.19 -20.11
CA SER A 122 -1.31 -18.18 -21.00
C SER A 122 -0.71 -17.50 -22.23
N TYR A 123 -1.40 -16.52 -22.79
CA TYR A 123 -0.88 -15.73 -23.92
C TYR A 123 0.41 -14.98 -23.51
N LEU A 124 0.39 -14.28 -22.37
CA LEU A 124 1.56 -13.53 -21.89
C LEU A 124 2.77 -14.43 -21.60
N VAL A 125 2.55 -15.60 -21.01
CA VAL A 125 3.62 -16.59 -20.77
C VAL A 125 4.22 -17.05 -22.09
N ARG A 126 3.39 -17.48 -23.03
CA ARG A 126 3.82 -17.97 -24.36
C ARG A 126 4.58 -16.90 -25.14
N GLU A 127 4.06 -15.66 -25.21
CA GLU A 127 4.74 -14.55 -25.88
C GLU A 127 6.09 -14.21 -25.23
N THR A 128 6.18 -14.37 -23.90
CA THR A 128 7.43 -14.14 -23.18
C THR A 128 8.45 -15.23 -23.52
N GLU A 129 8.04 -16.50 -23.56
CA GLU A 129 8.88 -17.65 -23.92
C GLU A 129 9.38 -17.55 -25.37
N MET A 130 8.52 -17.18 -26.31
CA MET A 130 8.89 -16.97 -27.71
C MET A 130 9.91 -15.84 -27.86
N GLY A 131 9.70 -14.71 -27.19
CA GLY A 131 10.64 -13.59 -27.22
C GLY A 131 12.00 -13.89 -26.56
N MET A 132 12.07 -14.90 -25.69
CA MET A 132 13.33 -15.35 -25.07
C MET A 132 14.18 -16.20 -26.01
N GLN A 133 13.59 -16.78 -27.06
CA GLN A 133 14.32 -17.56 -28.09
C GLN A 133 15.08 -16.65 -29.06
N GLU A 134 14.67 -15.40 -29.18
CA GLU A 134 15.42 -14.37 -29.89
C GLU A 134 16.69 -14.04 -29.12
N LYS A 135 17.86 -14.26 -29.66
CA LYS A 135 19.19 -14.05 -29.03
C LYS A 135 19.50 -12.58 -28.70
N ALA A 136 18.57 -11.65 -28.90
CA ALA A 136 18.71 -10.25 -28.62
C ALA A 136 18.42 -9.94 -27.14
N PHE A 137 19.15 -8.95 -26.58
CA PHE A 137 18.88 -8.49 -25.22
C PHE A 137 17.48 -7.89 -25.13
N PRO A 138 16.65 -8.24 -24.11
CA PRO A 138 15.27 -7.83 -24.07
C PRO A 138 15.14 -6.30 -24.03
N ASN A 139 14.30 -5.75 -24.90
CA ASN A 139 13.91 -4.35 -24.86
C ASN A 139 13.03 -4.04 -23.62
N ASN A 140 12.68 -2.78 -23.38
CA ASN A 140 11.92 -2.37 -22.20
C ASN A 140 10.54 -3.06 -22.09
N LEU A 141 9.87 -3.30 -23.22
CA LEU A 141 8.58 -3.98 -23.23
C LEU A 141 8.74 -5.46 -22.87
N GLN A 142 9.73 -6.12 -23.43
CA GLN A 142 10.05 -7.52 -23.12
C GLN A 142 10.44 -7.68 -21.64
N LYS A 143 11.27 -6.79 -21.09
CA LYS A 143 11.59 -6.77 -19.66
C LYS A 143 10.34 -6.63 -18.80
N THR A 144 9.44 -5.72 -19.17
CA THR A 144 8.17 -5.52 -18.44
C THR A 144 7.31 -6.78 -18.46
N ARG A 145 7.19 -7.45 -19.60
CA ARG A 145 6.49 -8.74 -19.71
C ARG A 145 7.14 -9.81 -18.83
N ILE A 146 8.46 -9.95 -18.89
CA ILE A 146 9.19 -10.90 -18.05
C ILE A 146 8.94 -10.64 -16.57
N PHE A 147 9.04 -9.41 -16.12
CA PHE A 147 8.74 -9.08 -14.70
C PHE A 147 7.29 -9.39 -14.33
N PHE A 148 6.33 -9.13 -15.23
CA PHE A 148 4.93 -9.46 -14.97
C PHE A 148 4.72 -10.98 -14.84
N VAL A 149 5.27 -11.76 -15.77
CA VAL A 149 5.20 -13.23 -15.72
C VAL A 149 5.93 -13.78 -14.50
N LEU A 150 7.10 -13.23 -14.17
CA LEU A 150 7.82 -13.60 -12.94
C LEU A 150 6.99 -13.34 -11.68
N MET A 151 6.30 -12.20 -11.58
CA MET A 151 5.41 -11.96 -10.43
C MET A 151 4.35 -13.05 -10.29
N PHE A 152 3.80 -13.54 -11.39
CA PHE A 152 2.86 -14.66 -11.39
C PHE A 152 3.53 -15.99 -10.99
N MET A 153 4.64 -16.37 -11.64
CA MET A 153 5.37 -17.62 -11.38
C MET A 153 5.94 -17.68 -9.95
N LEU A 154 6.27 -16.53 -9.36
CA LEU A 154 6.74 -16.39 -7.97
C LEU A 154 5.58 -16.29 -6.97
N ARG A 155 4.44 -16.92 -7.28
CA ARG A 155 3.24 -17.03 -6.43
C ARG A 155 2.62 -15.68 -6.06
N GLY A 156 2.60 -14.75 -6.99
CA GLY A 156 2.00 -13.42 -6.80
C GLY A 156 2.86 -12.50 -5.93
N ILE A 157 4.17 -12.54 -6.12
CA ILE A 157 5.07 -11.58 -5.46
C ILE A 157 4.68 -10.15 -5.87
N PRO A 158 4.46 -9.22 -4.92
CA PRO A 158 4.24 -7.83 -5.26
C PRO A 158 5.45 -7.21 -5.98
N PHE A 159 5.21 -6.30 -6.92
CA PHE A 159 6.30 -5.65 -7.65
C PHE A 159 7.35 -4.98 -6.74
N VAL A 160 6.89 -4.36 -5.63
CA VAL A 160 7.81 -3.77 -4.66
C VAL A 160 8.71 -4.81 -4.00
N ASP A 161 8.19 -6.00 -3.68
CA ASP A 161 9.01 -7.07 -3.11
C ASP A 161 9.98 -7.62 -4.17
N LEU A 162 9.52 -7.78 -5.43
CA LEU A 162 10.37 -8.17 -6.56
C LEU A 162 11.53 -7.18 -6.76
N ALA A 163 11.26 -5.87 -6.73
CA ALA A 163 12.26 -4.84 -6.94
C ALA A 163 13.36 -4.83 -5.86
N TYR A 164 13.01 -5.22 -4.65
CA TYR A 164 13.94 -5.27 -3.51
C TYR A 164 14.56 -6.65 -3.25
N LEU A 165 14.37 -7.63 -4.13
CA LEU A 165 15.07 -8.91 -4.02
C LEU A 165 16.58 -8.71 -4.13
N HIS A 166 17.33 -9.33 -3.23
CA HIS A 166 18.79 -9.32 -3.27
C HIS A 166 19.31 -10.56 -4.02
N LYS A 167 20.51 -10.47 -4.57
CA LYS A 167 21.18 -11.63 -5.19
C LYS A 167 21.31 -12.81 -4.23
N ARG A 168 21.57 -12.55 -2.94
CA ARG A 168 21.68 -13.57 -1.89
C ARG A 168 20.36 -14.29 -1.58
N ASP A 169 19.22 -13.72 -1.94
CA ASP A 169 17.90 -14.32 -1.71
C ASP A 169 17.65 -15.49 -2.66
N LEU A 170 18.40 -15.56 -3.76
CA LEU A 170 18.37 -16.64 -4.74
C LEU A 170 19.51 -17.66 -4.45
N GLN A 171 19.14 -18.87 -4.05
CA GLN A 171 20.07 -19.97 -3.78
C GLN A 171 19.68 -21.21 -4.57
N GLY A 172 20.48 -21.57 -5.57
CA GLY A 172 20.16 -22.64 -6.50
C GLY A 172 18.85 -22.32 -7.24
N ASN A 173 17.86 -23.18 -7.07
CA ASN A 173 16.51 -23.02 -7.64
C ASN A 173 15.48 -22.56 -6.58
N THR A 174 15.91 -21.95 -5.50
CA THR A 174 15.06 -21.51 -4.40
C THR A 174 15.22 -20.02 -4.17
N LEU A 175 14.11 -19.30 -4.11
CA LEU A 175 14.05 -17.90 -3.75
C LEU A 175 13.47 -17.76 -2.34
N SER A 176 14.25 -17.16 -1.41
CA SER A 176 13.82 -16.94 -0.03
C SER A 176 13.92 -15.46 0.32
N TYR A 177 12.80 -14.83 0.67
CA TYR A 177 12.75 -13.41 0.97
C TYR A 177 11.75 -13.07 2.07
N ARG A 178 11.83 -11.87 2.63
CA ARG A 178 10.83 -11.34 3.57
C ARG A 178 9.94 -10.32 2.88
N ARG A 179 8.63 -10.53 3.00
CA ARG A 179 7.63 -9.59 2.45
C ARG A 179 7.73 -8.23 3.16
N ARG A 180 7.98 -7.17 2.41
CA ARG A 180 8.19 -5.83 2.97
C ARG A 180 6.98 -5.29 3.75
N LYS A 181 5.77 -5.59 3.29
CA LYS A 181 4.55 -5.10 3.96
C LYS A 181 4.29 -5.76 5.32
N THR A 182 4.66 -7.03 5.50
CA THR A 182 4.25 -7.83 6.66
C THR A 182 5.41 -8.45 7.43
N GLY A 183 6.65 -8.39 6.91
CA GLY A 183 7.81 -9.06 7.49
C GLY A 183 7.79 -10.60 7.38
N ARG A 184 6.74 -11.18 6.77
CA ARG A 184 6.61 -12.64 6.65
C ARG A 184 7.70 -13.21 5.74
N ALA A 185 8.41 -14.23 6.20
CA ALA A 185 9.33 -14.98 5.39
C ALA A 185 8.55 -15.87 4.39
N LEU A 186 9.01 -15.90 3.16
CA LEU A 186 8.46 -16.68 2.06
C LEU A 186 9.59 -17.37 1.33
N THR A 187 9.33 -18.63 0.94
CA THR A 187 10.26 -19.45 0.14
C THR A 187 9.49 -20.01 -1.05
N VAL A 188 10.07 -19.86 -2.23
CA VAL A 188 9.49 -20.29 -3.50
C VAL A 188 10.50 -21.16 -4.24
N ALA A 189 10.12 -22.40 -4.55
CA ALA A 189 10.88 -23.23 -5.49
C ALA A 189 10.63 -22.71 -6.92
N LEU A 190 11.70 -22.51 -7.66
CA LEU A 190 11.67 -21.94 -9.01
C LEU A 190 11.61 -23.05 -10.07
N THR A 191 10.78 -22.85 -11.06
CA THR A 191 10.79 -23.71 -12.26
C THR A 191 11.98 -23.36 -13.15
N PRO A 192 12.39 -24.27 -14.06
CA PRO A 192 13.46 -23.97 -15.03
C PRO A 192 13.18 -22.72 -15.86
N GLU A 193 11.93 -22.50 -16.26
CA GLU A 193 11.48 -21.34 -17.04
C GLU A 193 11.63 -20.04 -16.23
N ALA A 194 11.20 -20.06 -14.95
CA ALA A 194 11.37 -18.91 -14.04
C ALA A 194 12.87 -18.60 -13.85
N MET A 195 13.71 -19.60 -13.70
CA MET A 195 15.17 -19.43 -13.59
C MET A 195 15.76 -18.82 -14.87
N GLN A 196 15.31 -19.25 -16.04
CA GLN A 196 15.76 -18.70 -17.31
C GLN A 196 15.35 -17.22 -17.44
N MET A 197 14.11 -16.87 -17.09
CA MET A 197 13.63 -15.49 -17.07
C MET A 197 14.42 -14.61 -16.09
N ILE A 198 14.69 -15.12 -14.88
CA ILE A 198 15.51 -14.40 -13.89
C ILE A 198 16.90 -14.11 -14.47
N ARG A 199 17.59 -15.11 -15.04
CA ARG A 199 18.93 -14.93 -15.62
C ARG A 199 18.95 -13.90 -16.75
N LEU A 200 17.88 -13.82 -17.52
CA LEU A 200 17.79 -12.90 -18.66
C LEU A 200 17.68 -11.44 -18.22
N VAL A 201 17.00 -11.16 -17.11
CA VAL A 201 16.75 -9.79 -16.59
C VAL A 201 17.50 -9.46 -15.31
N ALA A 202 18.33 -10.38 -14.80
CA ALA A 202 19.14 -10.14 -13.60
C ALA A 202 20.10 -8.96 -13.80
N SER A 203 20.39 -8.28 -12.69
CA SER A 203 21.38 -7.20 -12.67
C SER A 203 22.78 -7.73 -13.01
N ARG A 204 23.40 -7.10 -14.01
CA ARG A 204 24.82 -7.36 -14.37
C ARG A 204 25.79 -6.51 -13.58
N ASN A 205 25.32 -5.50 -12.88
CA ASN A 205 26.14 -4.67 -12.01
C ASN A 205 26.56 -5.50 -10.77
N GLN A 206 27.86 -5.80 -10.65
CA GLN A 206 28.41 -6.60 -9.54
C GLN A 206 28.29 -5.88 -8.20
N ASP A 207 28.38 -4.57 -8.19
CA ASP A 207 28.31 -3.73 -6.99
C ASP A 207 26.88 -3.59 -6.46
N SER A 208 25.88 -3.85 -7.29
CA SER A 208 24.48 -3.81 -6.86
C SER A 208 24.11 -5.05 -6.05
N PRO A 209 23.58 -4.91 -4.84
CA PRO A 209 23.10 -6.04 -4.05
C PRO A 209 21.82 -6.65 -4.59
N TYR A 210 21.10 -5.92 -5.44
CA TYR A 210 19.79 -6.31 -5.94
C TYR A 210 19.85 -7.34 -7.06
N LEU A 211 18.88 -8.26 -7.06
CA LEU A 211 18.77 -9.29 -8.09
C LEU A 211 18.42 -8.69 -9.45
N PHE A 212 17.58 -7.67 -9.48
CA PHE A 212 17.11 -7.01 -10.69
C PHE A 212 17.54 -5.54 -10.76
N PRO A 213 17.82 -5.00 -11.96
CA PRO A 213 18.20 -3.61 -12.16
C PRO A 213 16.98 -2.66 -12.17
N ILE A 214 16.16 -2.74 -11.12
CA ILE A 214 14.96 -1.93 -10.92
C ILE A 214 15.28 -0.76 -9.99
N LEU A 215 16.09 -1.04 -8.96
CA LEU A 215 16.62 -0.05 -8.03
C LEU A 215 18.09 0.20 -8.38
N HIS A 216 18.46 1.45 -8.47
CA HIS A 216 19.83 1.89 -8.81
C HIS A 216 20.72 1.88 -7.59
#